data_717b632a674cdbdbf2c07173464ab011
#
_entry.id   717b632a674cdbdbf2c07173464ab011
#
_cell.length_a   1.000
_cell.length_b   1.000
_cell.length_c   1.000
_cell.angle_alpha   90.00
_cell.angle_beta   90.00
_cell.angle_gamma   90.00
#
_symmetry.space_group_name_H-M   'P 1'
#
loop_
_entity.id
_entity.type
_entity.pdbx_description
1 polymer ?
#
loop_
_entity_poly.entity_id
_entity_poly.type
_entity_poly.pdbx_seq_one_letter_code
_entity_poly.pdbx_strand_id
1 'polypeptide(L)'
;MIIESTSLVNGYFKNECGKHSLNKRPDGRVTHSPQISIKDAPENTVSFALFMEDRDAIPVCGFSWIHWVACNITQHELEEGSSENNPFYTQGANSWISPLAGSLDRIEASTYGGMAPPDKDHRYDIYIFALDCTLNLKKGFYANELFHAMENHILTIGSISGIYRA
;
A
#
# COMPACT_ATOMS: atom_id res chain seq x y z
N MET A 1 -15.47 -4.93 9.21
CA MET A 1 -14.26 -5.48 8.57
C MET A 1 -13.07 -5.15 9.44
N ILE A 2 -12.24 -6.14 9.76
CA ILE A 2 -11.07 -6.04 10.63
C ILE A 2 -9.83 -6.28 9.77
N ILE A 3 -8.82 -5.44 9.92
CA ILE A 3 -7.54 -5.55 9.22
C ILE A 3 -6.45 -5.89 10.24
N GLU A 4 -5.72 -6.95 9.97
CA GLU A 4 -4.59 -7.41 10.78
C GLU A 4 -3.35 -7.59 9.93
N SER A 5 -2.18 -7.63 10.57
CA SER A 5 -0.91 -7.89 9.89
C SER A 5 0.08 -8.58 10.82
N THR A 6 0.63 -9.70 10.39
CA THR A 6 1.75 -10.37 11.08
C THR A 6 3.08 -9.64 10.87
N SER A 7 3.12 -8.69 9.91
CA SER A 7 4.27 -7.79 9.72
C SER A 7 4.30 -6.63 10.71
N LEU A 8 3.24 -6.48 11.53
CA LEU A 8 3.14 -5.48 12.60
C LEU A 8 3.31 -6.16 13.97
N VAL A 9 4.41 -5.88 14.65
CA VAL A 9 4.77 -6.49 15.95
C VAL A 9 4.93 -5.37 16.98
N ASN A 10 4.12 -5.43 18.05
CA ASN A 10 4.13 -4.41 19.12
C ASN A 10 3.99 -2.96 18.61
N GLY A 11 3.17 -2.75 17.56
CA GLY A 11 2.94 -1.45 16.96
C GLY A 11 3.99 -0.99 15.94
N TYR A 12 5.01 -1.82 15.66
CA TYR A 12 6.06 -1.51 14.69
C TYR A 12 6.04 -2.50 13.53
N PHE A 13 6.18 -1.98 12.31
CA PHE A 13 6.42 -2.81 11.14
C PHE A 13 7.81 -3.44 11.18
N LYS A 14 7.91 -4.67 10.69
CA LYS A 14 9.17 -5.40 10.56
C LYS A 14 10.16 -4.65 9.65
N ASN A 15 11.44 -4.84 9.90
CA ASN A 15 12.53 -4.23 9.12
C ASN A 15 12.44 -4.56 7.62
N GLU A 16 11.98 -5.77 7.28
CA GLU A 16 11.83 -6.26 5.91
C GLU A 16 10.91 -5.38 5.06
N CYS A 17 9.96 -4.68 5.69
CA CYS A 17 9.02 -3.82 5.00
C CYS A 17 9.59 -2.44 4.60
N GLY A 18 10.86 -2.13 4.86
CA GLY A 18 11.40 -0.79 4.57
C GLY A 18 12.92 -0.71 4.53
N LYS A 19 13.44 0.48 4.69
CA LYS A 19 14.87 0.82 4.48
C LYS A 19 15.88 -0.04 5.26
N HIS A 20 15.45 -0.67 6.35
CA HIS A 20 16.29 -1.56 7.14
C HIS A 20 16.29 -3.01 6.64
N SER A 21 15.54 -3.33 5.56
CA SER A 21 15.58 -4.63 4.91
C SER A 21 16.98 -4.97 4.38
N LEU A 22 17.39 -6.22 4.54
CA LEU A 22 18.60 -6.75 3.90
C LEU A 22 18.34 -7.10 2.42
N ASN A 23 17.07 -7.33 2.05
CA ASN A 23 16.65 -7.64 0.69
C ASN A 23 16.23 -6.34 -0.01
N LYS A 24 17.13 -5.79 -0.81
CA LYS A 24 16.89 -4.57 -1.60
C LYS A 24 17.08 -4.85 -3.08
N ARG A 25 16.33 -4.10 -3.90
CA ARG A 25 16.59 -4.03 -5.34
C ARG A 25 18.01 -3.48 -5.60
N PRO A 26 18.55 -3.68 -6.81
CA PRO A 26 19.86 -3.12 -7.18
C PRO A 26 19.96 -1.59 -7.02
N ASP A 27 18.82 -0.89 -7.11
CA ASP A 27 18.72 0.56 -6.92
C ASP A 27 18.56 0.99 -5.45
N GLY A 28 18.64 0.03 -4.52
CA GLY A 28 18.51 0.24 -3.08
C GLY A 28 17.08 0.33 -2.55
N ARG A 29 16.06 0.30 -3.42
CA ARG A 29 14.65 0.33 -3.02
C ARG A 29 14.19 -1.01 -2.46
N VAL A 30 13.20 -0.95 -1.58
CA VAL A 30 12.55 -2.13 -0.99
C VAL A 30 11.13 -2.23 -1.54
N THR A 31 10.76 -3.41 -2.03
CA THR A 31 9.43 -3.73 -2.59
C THR A 31 8.71 -4.83 -1.82
N HIS A 32 9.31 -5.29 -0.73
CA HIS A 32 8.79 -6.35 0.12
C HIS A 32 7.62 -5.82 0.98
N SER A 33 6.40 -6.03 0.49
CA SER A 33 5.17 -5.53 1.11
C SER A 33 4.84 -6.25 2.42
N PRO A 34 4.19 -5.57 3.39
CA PRO A 34 3.68 -6.23 4.59
C PRO A 34 2.60 -7.26 4.24
N GLN A 35 2.48 -8.29 5.08
CA GLN A 35 1.34 -9.21 5.07
C GLN A 35 0.09 -8.46 5.55
N ILE A 36 -1.08 -8.76 4.95
CA ILE A 36 -2.37 -8.18 5.34
C ILE A 36 -3.43 -9.28 5.36
N SER A 37 -4.15 -9.41 6.49
CA SER A 37 -5.34 -10.24 6.62
C SER A 37 -6.59 -9.37 6.72
N ILE A 38 -7.63 -9.74 5.97
CA ILE A 38 -8.94 -9.07 5.92
C ILE A 38 -9.99 -10.02 6.51
N LYS A 39 -10.58 -9.66 7.64
CA LYS A 39 -11.61 -10.45 8.33
C LYS A 39 -12.93 -9.72 8.36
N ASP A 40 -14.02 -10.47 8.48
CA ASP A 40 -15.37 -9.92 8.65
C ASP A 40 -15.75 -8.88 7.59
N ALA A 41 -15.41 -9.15 6.33
CA ALA A 41 -15.86 -8.36 5.20
C ALA A 41 -17.39 -8.56 4.99
N PRO A 42 -18.13 -7.54 4.49
CA PRO A 42 -19.53 -7.71 4.13
C PRO A 42 -19.73 -8.84 3.12
N GLU A 43 -20.83 -9.59 3.24
CA GLU A 43 -21.13 -10.76 2.38
C GLU A 43 -21.22 -10.39 0.88
N ASN A 44 -21.63 -9.17 0.55
CA ASN A 44 -21.74 -8.68 -0.82
C ASN A 44 -20.44 -8.05 -1.36
N THR A 45 -19.30 -8.27 -0.70
CA THR A 45 -18.00 -7.81 -1.18
C THR A 45 -17.58 -8.61 -2.41
N VAL A 46 -17.32 -7.90 -3.52
CA VAL A 46 -16.84 -8.47 -4.79
C VAL A 46 -15.33 -8.35 -4.91
N SER A 47 -14.75 -7.24 -4.45
CA SER A 47 -13.31 -7.01 -4.44
C SER A 47 -12.90 -6.06 -3.32
N PHE A 48 -11.58 -5.97 -3.10
CA PHE A 48 -11.01 -4.97 -2.21
C PHE A 48 -10.09 -4.04 -3.00
N ALA A 49 -9.98 -2.79 -2.49
CA ALA A 49 -8.93 -1.87 -2.85
C ALA A 49 -8.06 -1.56 -1.64
N LEU A 50 -6.80 -1.23 -1.88
CA LEU A 50 -5.80 -0.92 -0.88
C LEU A 50 -5.18 0.45 -1.17
N PHE A 51 -5.04 1.25 -0.13
CA PHE A 51 -4.29 2.50 -0.14
C PHE A 51 -3.42 2.58 1.11
N MET A 52 -2.11 2.78 0.92
CA MET A 52 -1.15 2.94 2.02
C MET A 52 -0.41 4.25 1.87
N GLU A 53 -0.41 5.04 2.95
CA GLU A 53 0.23 6.34 2.98
C GLU A 53 1.07 6.59 4.24
N ASP A 54 2.00 7.55 4.12
CA ASP A 54 2.78 8.15 5.19
C ASP A 54 2.43 9.65 5.27
N ARG A 55 1.64 10.03 6.27
CA ARG A 55 1.28 11.44 6.52
C ARG A 55 2.36 12.21 7.26
N ASP A 56 3.25 11.51 7.97
CA ASP A 56 4.38 12.15 8.63
C ASP A 56 5.43 12.64 7.63
N ALA A 57 5.33 12.24 6.36
CA ALA A 57 6.09 12.81 5.26
C ALA A 57 5.68 14.26 4.91
N ILE A 58 4.50 14.74 5.30
CA ILE A 58 4.02 16.09 4.96
C ILE A 58 5.00 17.20 5.39
N PRO A 59 5.52 17.24 6.62
CA PRO A 59 6.53 18.22 7.00
C PRO A 59 7.86 18.10 6.23
N VAL A 60 8.16 16.93 5.69
CA VAL A 60 9.41 16.62 4.98
C VAL A 60 9.35 17.05 3.51
N CYS A 61 8.26 16.72 2.81
CA CYS A 61 8.15 16.91 1.35
C CYS A 61 6.93 17.72 0.88
N GLY A 62 6.04 18.11 1.80
CA GLY A 62 4.87 18.95 1.50
C GLY A 62 3.58 18.19 1.18
N PHE A 63 3.61 16.85 1.13
CA PHE A 63 2.43 16.01 0.84
C PHE A 63 2.55 14.64 1.52
N SER A 64 1.42 13.93 1.65
CA SER A 64 1.41 12.55 2.14
C SER A 64 2.06 11.63 1.11
N TRP A 65 3.00 10.78 1.54
CA TRP A 65 3.70 9.88 0.64
C TRP A 65 2.92 8.59 0.45
N ILE A 66 2.61 8.26 -0.80
CA ILE A 66 1.89 7.05 -1.17
C ILE A 66 2.88 5.89 -1.31
N HIS A 67 2.69 4.84 -0.51
CA HIS A 67 3.54 3.67 -0.50
C HIS A 67 2.99 2.51 -1.31
N TRP A 68 1.67 2.31 -1.31
CA TRP A 68 1.04 1.19 -2.02
C TRP A 68 -0.39 1.53 -2.41
N VAL A 69 -0.71 1.27 -3.68
CA VAL A 69 -2.06 1.42 -4.22
C VAL A 69 -2.40 0.18 -5.02
N ALA A 70 -3.53 -0.47 -4.71
CA ALA A 70 -3.97 -1.65 -5.43
C ALA A 70 -5.50 -1.73 -5.49
N CYS A 71 -6.02 -2.44 -6.48
CA CYS A 71 -7.45 -2.72 -6.62
C CYS A 71 -7.71 -4.13 -7.19
N ASN A 72 -8.97 -4.52 -7.22
CA ASN A 72 -9.41 -5.84 -7.70
C ASN A 72 -8.77 -7.01 -6.93
N ILE A 73 -8.48 -6.78 -5.64
CA ILE A 73 -8.02 -7.82 -4.73
C ILE A 73 -9.23 -8.69 -4.40
N THR A 74 -9.12 -10.01 -4.60
CA THR A 74 -10.18 -10.98 -4.27
C THR A 74 -9.78 -11.91 -3.13
N GLN A 75 -8.52 -11.88 -2.72
CA GLN A 75 -7.98 -12.64 -1.60
C GLN A 75 -8.28 -11.94 -0.28
N HIS A 76 -8.59 -12.70 0.76
CA HIS A 76 -8.69 -12.22 2.13
C HIS A 76 -7.33 -12.16 2.84
N GLU A 77 -6.29 -12.63 2.18
CA GLU A 77 -4.91 -12.59 2.68
C GLU A 77 -3.95 -12.17 1.56
N LEU A 78 -3.14 -11.17 1.83
CA LEU A 78 -2.00 -10.78 1.02
C LEU A 78 -0.75 -11.20 1.78
N GLU A 79 -0.01 -12.16 1.22
CA GLU A 79 1.22 -12.65 1.79
C GLU A 79 2.30 -11.56 1.87
N GLU A 80 3.23 -11.70 2.80
CA GLU A 80 4.40 -10.83 2.90
C GLU A 80 5.21 -10.88 1.59
N GLY A 81 5.54 -9.73 1.01
CA GLY A 81 6.23 -9.64 -0.29
C GLY A 81 5.33 -9.86 -1.52
N SER A 82 4.03 -10.06 -1.35
CA SER A 82 3.11 -10.35 -2.48
C SER A 82 3.06 -9.25 -3.56
N SER A 83 3.45 -8.02 -3.23
CA SER A 83 3.52 -6.93 -4.22
C SER A 83 4.55 -7.16 -5.32
N GLU A 84 5.59 -7.93 -5.07
CA GLU A 84 6.71 -8.12 -6.03
C GLU A 84 6.33 -9.01 -7.22
N ASN A 85 5.56 -10.07 -6.96
CA ASN A 85 5.21 -11.08 -7.95
C ASN A 85 3.71 -11.38 -7.91
N ASN A 86 2.91 -10.35 -8.17
CA ASN A 86 1.46 -10.49 -8.02
C ASN A 86 0.73 -10.63 -9.37
N PRO A 87 0.12 -11.79 -9.66
CA PRO A 87 -0.78 -11.96 -10.79
C PRO A 87 -2.27 -11.75 -10.45
N PHE A 88 -2.64 -11.45 -9.19
CA PHE A 88 -4.01 -11.59 -8.70
C PHE A 88 -4.76 -10.29 -8.46
N TYR A 89 -4.09 -9.14 -8.55
CA TYR A 89 -4.71 -7.82 -8.38
C TYR A 89 -3.97 -6.76 -9.20
N THR A 90 -4.59 -5.61 -9.41
CA THR A 90 -4.01 -4.52 -10.20
C THR A 90 -3.35 -3.51 -9.29
N GLN A 91 -2.09 -3.16 -9.56
CA GLN A 91 -1.35 -2.16 -8.78
C GLN A 91 -1.26 -0.82 -9.51
N GLY A 92 -1.46 0.26 -8.75
CA GLY A 92 -1.25 1.64 -9.17
C GLY A 92 0.13 2.18 -8.78
N ALA A 93 0.47 3.34 -9.33
CA ALA A 93 1.75 4.00 -9.08
C ALA A 93 1.82 4.61 -7.68
N ASN A 94 2.91 4.32 -6.96
CA ASN A 94 3.26 4.94 -5.70
C ASN A 94 4.03 6.27 -5.91
N SER A 95 4.42 6.94 -4.83
CA SER A 95 5.11 8.24 -4.90
C SER A 95 6.53 8.20 -5.48
N TRP A 96 7.07 7.05 -5.86
CA TRP A 96 8.34 6.96 -6.59
C TRP A 96 8.31 7.59 -7.99
N ILE A 97 7.12 7.89 -8.53
CA ILE A 97 6.96 8.72 -9.74
C ILE A 97 7.39 10.17 -9.52
N SER A 98 7.47 10.64 -8.27
CA SER A 98 7.86 12.00 -7.94
C SER A 98 9.33 12.28 -8.29
N PRO A 99 9.68 13.49 -8.76
CA PRO A 99 11.05 13.94 -8.88
C PRO A 99 11.87 13.80 -7.59
N LEU A 100 11.23 13.91 -6.44
CA LEU A 100 11.87 13.72 -5.12
C LEU A 100 12.36 12.27 -4.89
N ALA A 101 11.86 11.30 -5.67
CA ALA A 101 12.25 9.90 -5.59
C ALA A 101 12.94 9.39 -6.85
N GLY A 102 13.37 10.27 -7.73
CA GLY A 102 14.08 9.91 -8.97
C GLY A 102 13.18 9.66 -10.18
N SER A 103 11.90 10.04 -10.12
CA SER A 103 10.97 10.03 -11.28
C SER A 103 10.89 8.66 -11.97
N LEU A 104 10.61 7.58 -11.22
CA LEU A 104 10.43 6.27 -11.84
C LEU A 104 9.32 6.29 -12.87
N ASP A 105 9.45 5.43 -13.90
CA ASP A 105 8.33 5.14 -14.80
C ASP A 105 7.11 4.67 -14.02
N ARG A 106 5.93 5.07 -14.50
CA ARG A 106 4.65 4.79 -13.84
C ARG A 106 4.40 3.29 -13.63
N ILE A 107 4.76 2.46 -14.60
CA ILE A 107 4.59 1.01 -14.50
C ILE A 107 5.60 0.40 -13.53
N GLU A 108 6.83 0.92 -13.50
CA GLU A 108 7.86 0.50 -12.57
C GLU A 108 7.51 0.90 -11.12
N ALA A 109 6.90 2.08 -10.91
CA ALA A 109 6.40 2.53 -9.62
C ALA A 109 5.10 1.82 -9.17
N SER A 110 4.52 0.94 -10.01
CA SER A 110 3.29 0.21 -9.68
C SER A 110 3.57 -1.05 -8.87
N THR A 111 4.00 -0.82 -7.65
CA THR A 111 4.37 -1.82 -6.65
C THR A 111 4.29 -1.18 -5.26
N TYR A 112 4.46 -1.99 -4.22
CA TYR A 112 4.73 -1.45 -2.89
C TYR A 112 6.08 -0.71 -2.86
N GLY A 113 6.11 0.48 -2.26
CA GLY A 113 7.31 1.26 -1.97
C GLY A 113 7.66 1.16 -0.50
N GLY A 114 8.84 0.61 -0.18
CA GLY A 114 9.28 0.38 1.20
C GLY A 114 9.27 1.64 2.06
N MET A 115 8.94 1.47 3.33
CA MET A 115 8.95 2.52 4.34
C MET A 115 10.38 3.02 4.56
N ALA A 116 10.57 4.36 4.52
CA ALA A 116 11.92 4.96 4.62
C ALA A 116 11.87 6.35 5.25
N PRO A 117 11.43 6.47 6.52
CA PRO A 117 11.32 7.77 7.20
C PRO A 117 12.71 8.41 7.33
N PRO A 118 12.89 9.71 6.93
CA PRO A 118 14.21 10.30 6.86
C PRO A 118 14.68 11.02 8.13
N ASP A 119 13.77 11.47 8.99
CA ASP A 119 14.04 12.38 10.10
C ASP A 119 13.73 11.79 11.48
N LYS A 120 12.65 11.06 11.62
CA LYS A 120 12.17 10.42 12.86
C LYS A 120 11.34 9.19 12.51
N ASP A 121 10.87 8.44 13.50
CA ASP A 121 9.89 7.39 13.32
C ASP A 121 8.61 7.96 12.71
N HIS A 122 8.11 7.35 11.61
CA HIS A 122 6.86 7.72 10.96
C HIS A 122 5.78 6.69 11.19
N ARG A 123 4.52 7.15 11.22
CA ARG A 123 3.33 6.31 11.22
C ARG A 123 2.86 6.09 9.77
N TYR A 124 2.61 4.83 9.46
CA TYR A 124 2.06 4.38 8.18
C TYR A 124 0.64 3.88 8.37
N ASP A 125 -0.26 4.37 7.54
CA ASP A 125 -1.67 4.01 7.57
C ASP A 125 -2.01 3.17 6.33
N ILE A 126 -2.62 2.00 6.54
CA ILE A 126 -3.11 1.10 5.49
C ILE A 126 -4.63 1.09 5.57
N TYR A 127 -5.29 1.41 4.48
CA TYR A 127 -6.74 1.39 4.31
C TYR A 127 -7.13 0.28 3.33
N ILE A 128 -8.12 -0.51 3.70
CA ILE A 128 -8.75 -1.51 2.83
C ILE A 128 -10.20 -1.12 2.65
N PHE A 129 -10.61 -1.00 1.40
CA PHE A 129 -11.97 -0.67 0.98
C PHE A 129 -12.62 -1.95 0.46
N ALA A 130 -13.73 -2.40 1.06
CA ALA A 130 -14.55 -3.48 0.51
C ALA A 130 -15.51 -2.87 -0.52
N LEU A 131 -15.53 -3.42 -1.72
CA LEU A 131 -16.28 -2.91 -2.86
C LEU A 131 -17.32 -3.91 -3.33
N ASP A 132 -18.47 -3.41 -3.83
CA ASP A 132 -19.52 -4.22 -4.44
C ASP A 132 -19.27 -4.53 -5.95
N CYS A 133 -18.13 -4.14 -6.48
CA CYS A 133 -17.75 -4.33 -7.87
C CYS A 133 -16.25 -4.57 -8.05
N THR A 134 -15.86 -4.89 -9.29
CA THR A 134 -14.47 -4.75 -9.77
C THR A 134 -14.30 -3.42 -10.50
N LEU A 135 -13.12 -2.84 -10.42
CA LEU A 135 -12.81 -1.54 -11.02
C LEU A 135 -12.14 -1.71 -12.38
N ASN A 136 -12.52 -0.91 -13.36
CA ASN A 136 -11.89 -0.91 -14.68
C ASN A 136 -10.62 -0.04 -14.70
N LEU A 137 -9.63 -0.42 -13.88
CA LEU A 137 -8.33 0.23 -13.80
C LEU A 137 -7.23 -0.68 -14.34
N LYS A 138 -6.28 -0.10 -15.06
CA LYS A 138 -5.11 -0.81 -15.59
C LYS A 138 -3.89 -0.57 -14.71
N LYS A 139 -2.92 -1.50 -14.71
CA LYS A 139 -1.64 -1.32 -14.00
C LYS A 139 -1.05 0.08 -14.30
N GLY A 140 -0.59 0.74 -13.26
CA GLY A 140 -0.08 2.10 -13.34
C GLY A 140 -1.13 3.19 -13.13
N PHE A 141 -2.34 2.85 -12.71
CA PHE A 141 -3.31 3.88 -12.32
C PHE A 141 -2.77 4.75 -11.17
N TYR A 142 -3.26 5.97 -11.05
CA TYR A 142 -2.92 6.86 -9.94
C TYR A 142 -3.94 6.75 -8.81
N ALA A 143 -3.55 7.15 -7.60
CA ALA A 143 -4.43 7.10 -6.44
C ALA A 143 -5.74 7.89 -6.62
N ASN A 144 -5.71 9.05 -7.29
CA ASN A 144 -6.92 9.81 -7.60
C ASN A 144 -7.87 9.04 -8.53
N GLU A 145 -7.34 8.28 -9.49
CA GLU A 145 -8.16 7.42 -10.36
C GLU A 145 -8.83 6.30 -9.56
N LEU A 146 -8.11 5.74 -8.55
CA LEU A 146 -8.69 4.76 -7.63
C LEU A 146 -9.86 5.37 -6.84
N PHE A 147 -9.65 6.54 -6.21
CA PHE A 147 -10.69 7.19 -5.41
C PHE A 147 -11.93 7.53 -6.25
N HIS A 148 -11.77 8.04 -7.47
CA HIS A 148 -12.90 8.30 -8.37
C HIS A 148 -13.62 7.01 -8.79
N ALA A 149 -12.86 5.95 -9.09
CA ALA A 149 -13.45 4.68 -9.49
C ALA A 149 -14.21 3.96 -8.37
N MET A 150 -13.86 4.23 -7.10
CA MET A 150 -14.54 3.66 -5.92
C MET A 150 -15.79 4.46 -5.50
N GLU A 151 -16.03 5.65 -6.04
CA GLU A 151 -17.19 6.47 -5.67
C GLU A 151 -18.50 5.68 -5.81
N ASN A 152 -19.32 5.65 -4.75
CA ASN A 152 -20.59 4.91 -4.65
C ASN A 152 -20.48 3.38 -4.65
N HIS A 153 -19.26 2.81 -4.60
CA HIS A 153 -19.03 1.37 -4.59
C HIS A 153 -18.47 0.85 -3.26
N ILE A 154 -18.17 1.72 -2.31
CA ILE A 154 -17.58 1.35 -1.02
C ILE A 154 -18.66 0.83 -0.07
N LEU A 155 -18.55 -0.44 0.31
CA LEU A 155 -19.42 -1.08 1.31
C LEU A 155 -18.98 -0.77 2.74
N THR A 156 -17.68 -0.86 2.98
CA THR A 156 -17.05 -0.55 4.27
C THR A 156 -15.55 -0.30 4.11
N ILE A 157 -14.96 0.31 5.13
CA ILE A 157 -13.53 0.60 5.19
C ILE A 157 -12.97 -0.02 6.47
N GLY A 158 -11.87 -0.74 6.36
CA GLY A 158 -11.04 -1.17 7.48
C GLY A 158 -9.66 -0.54 7.39
N SER A 159 -8.98 -0.38 8.51
CA SER A 159 -7.63 0.17 8.52
C SER A 159 -6.76 -0.44 9.60
N ILE A 160 -5.46 -0.43 9.37
CA ILE A 160 -4.43 -0.73 10.35
C ILE A 160 -3.30 0.30 10.23
N SER A 161 -2.71 0.65 11.35
CA SER A 161 -1.60 1.61 11.39
C SER A 161 -0.44 1.05 12.20
N GLY A 162 0.76 1.41 11.79
CA GLY A 162 1.97 1.03 12.51
C GLY A 162 3.09 2.04 12.31
N ILE A 163 4.09 1.95 13.17
CA ILE A 163 5.28 2.79 13.12
C ILE A 163 6.39 2.05 12.38
N TYR A 164 7.16 2.78 11.57
CA TYR A 164 8.43 2.30 11.05
C TYR A 164 9.57 3.22 11.51
N ARG A 165 10.68 2.62 11.97
CA ARG A 165 11.79 3.36 12.58
C ARG A 165 12.60 4.15 11.55
N ALA A 166 13.09 5.31 12.01
CA ALA A 166 13.99 6.17 11.27
C ALA A 166 15.38 5.57 11.05
#